data_ec461b6346a7b6da85b0056e7583595a
#
_entry.id   ec461b6346a7b6da85b0056e7583595a
#
_cell.length_a   1.000
_cell.length_b   1.000
_cell.length_c   1.000
_cell.angle_alpha   90.00
_cell.angle_beta   90.00
_cell.angle_gamma   90.00
#
_symmetry.space_group_name_H-M   'P 1'
#
loop_
_entity.id
_entity.type
_entity.pdbx_description
1 polymer ?
#
loop_
_entity_poly.entity_id
_entity_poly.type
_entity_poly.pdbx_seq_one_letter_code
_entity_poly.pdbx_strand_id
1 'polypeptide(L)'
;MVYSRARVRAINIKEKISMLTVKDLVKKYPKSERIAVNHISFEVQPGEIFGFLGQNGAGKSTTIKCLTGILPYDSGTIEICGHDMKNDPIGAKMNMGYVPDNHSVYEKLTGREYVNYVADLYKVSEQDRTERMNRLADLFRLEFAMDRQIKSYSHGMKQKICVIAALIHNPKLWVLDEPMMGLDPQSTAEIIALMREHCAHGNTVFFSSHNLDLVKKLCQRAAIVNNGELIEILDLTVEENKTRLEEIFFKATGTYDERLFIDYAAQESADARPDYVPEQEQKDEKEEETK
;
A
#
# COMPACT_ATOMS: atom_id res chain seq x y z
N MET A 1 -30.80 50.97 -26.78
CA MET A 1 -30.73 49.49 -26.91
C MET A 1 -29.31 49.09 -26.50
N VAL A 2 -29.15 48.60 -25.26
CA VAL A 2 -27.88 48.15 -24.73
C VAL A 2 -28.07 46.70 -24.31
N TYR A 3 -27.54 45.77 -25.12
CA TYR A 3 -27.55 44.35 -24.79
C TYR A 3 -26.30 44.03 -23.89
N SER A 4 -26.60 43.80 -22.63
CA SER A 4 -25.66 43.27 -21.66
C SER A 4 -25.35 41.77 -21.97
N ARG A 5 -24.13 41.49 -22.40
CA ARG A 5 -23.60 40.11 -22.52
C ARG A 5 -23.18 39.65 -21.15
N ALA A 6 -24.05 38.90 -20.47
CA ALA A 6 -23.67 38.10 -19.32
C ALA A 6 -22.75 36.96 -19.79
N ARG A 7 -21.43 37.05 -19.47
CA ARG A 7 -20.48 35.95 -19.59
C ARG A 7 -20.78 34.94 -18.48
N VAL A 8 -21.47 33.87 -18.84
CA VAL A 8 -21.55 32.68 -18.00
C VAL A 8 -20.11 32.10 -17.96
N ARG A 9 -19.40 32.29 -16.84
CA ARG A 9 -18.19 31.52 -16.53
C ARG A 9 -18.63 30.10 -16.29
N ALA A 10 -18.41 29.21 -17.25
CA ALA A 10 -18.44 27.78 -17.03
C ALA A 10 -17.34 27.46 -16.00
N ILE A 11 -17.76 27.21 -14.77
CA ILE A 11 -16.90 26.64 -13.73
C ILE A 11 -16.66 25.22 -14.18
N ASN A 12 -15.49 24.98 -14.75
CA ASN A 12 -15.00 23.66 -15.12
C ASN A 12 -14.63 22.94 -13.83
N ILE A 13 -15.61 22.43 -13.09
CA ILE A 13 -15.41 21.47 -12.01
C ILE A 13 -15.03 20.19 -12.73
N LYS A 14 -13.73 20.00 -13.02
CA LYS A 14 -13.21 18.66 -13.21
C LYS A 14 -13.49 17.94 -11.90
N GLU A 15 -14.53 17.14 -11.85
CA GLU A 15 -14.70 16.14 -10.79
C GLU A 15 -13.37 15.40 -10.71
N LYS A 16 -12.69 15.51 -9.56
CA LYS A 16 -11.42 14.87 -9.33
C LYS A 16 -11.75 13.38 -9.20
N ILE A 17 -11.65 12.64 -10.29
CA ILE A 17 -11.97 11.21 -10.31
C ILE A 17 -11.01 10.54 -9.35
N SER A 18 -11.54 10.03 -8.24
CA SER A 18 -10.78 9.23 -7.27
C SER A 18 -10.29 7.95 -7.94
N MET A 19 -9.11 7.49 -7.57
CA MET A 19 -8.55 6.23 -8.08
C MET A 19 -9.28 5.02 -7.48
N LEU A 20 -9.60 5.12 -6.18
CA LEU A 20 -10.39 4.14 -5.44
C LEU A 20 -11.39 4.88 -4.57
N THR A 21 -12.66 4.51 -4.63
CA THR A 21 -13.72 5.01 -3.74
C THR A 21 -14.39 3.84 -3.07
N VAL A 22 -14.46 3.87 -1.76
CA VAL A 22 -15.16 2.91 -0.91
C VAL A 22 -16.20 3.66 -0.10
N LYS A 23 -17.46 3.23 -0.15
CA LYS A 23 -18.56 3.85 0.60
C LYS A 23 -19.34 2.80 1.35
N ASP A 24 -19.42 3.00 2.66
CA ASP A 24 -20.24 2.21 3.59
C ASP A 24 -20.05 0.69 3.47
N LEU A 25 -18.79 0.27 3.32
CA LEU A 25 -18.43 -1.13 3.09
C LEU A 25 -18.66 -1.97 4.33
N VAL A 26 -19.46 -3.03 4.20
CA VAL A 26 -19.72 -4.00 5.28
C VAL A 26 -19.41 -5.40 4.83
N LYS A 27 -18.67 -6.13 5.70
CA LYS A 27 -18.45 -7.57 5.55
C LYS A 27 -18.51 -8.30 6.87
N LYS A 28 -19.40 -9.30 6.95
CA LYS A 28 -19.51 -10.25 8.05
C LYS A 28 -19.32 -11.67 7.53
N TYR A 29 -18.57 -12.49 8.25
CA TYR A 29 -18.45 -13.92 7.93
C TYR A 29 -19.60 -14.71 8.51
N PRO A 30 -20.16 -15.71 7.80
CA PRO A 30 -21.41 -16.42 8.20
C PRO A 30 -21.42 -17.03 9.60
N LYS A 31 -20.24 -17.42 10.11
CA LYS A 31 -20.09 -18.06 11.44
C LYS A 31 -19.48 -17.13 12.49
N SER A 32 -19.29 -15.87 12.18
CA SER A 32 -18.68 -14.88 13.08
C SER A 32 -19.77 -14.00 13.69
N GLU A 33 -19.73 -13.78 15.01
CA GLU A 33 -20.53 -12.75 15.64
C GLU A 33 -20.01 -11.35 15.31
N ARG A 34 -18.68 -11.22 15.07
CA ARG A 34 -18.01 -9.98 14.78
C ARG A 34 -18.14 -9.60 13.31
N ILE A 35 -18.41 -8.31 13.04
CA ILE A 35 -18.35 -7.72 11.70
C ILE A 35 -16.86 -7.48 11.37
N ALA A 36 -16.38 -8.09 10.28
CA ALA A 36 -14.96 -8.01 9.90
C ALA A 36 -14.60 -6.69 9.22
N VAL A 37 -15.56 -6.06 8.54
CA VAL A 37 -15.47 -4.71 7.95
C VAL A 37 -16.80 -4.03 8.27
N ASN A 38 -16.76 -2.95 9.05
CA ASN A 38 -17.91 -2.32 9.64
C ASN A 38 -18.03 -0.87 9.16
N HIS A 39 -18.86 -0.63 8.15
CA HIS A 39 -19.18 0.67 7.58
C HIS A 39 -17.98 1.53 7.18
N ILE A 40 -16.94 0.90 6.58
CA ILE A 40 -15.72 1.61 6.16
C ILE A 40 -15.99 2.46 4.90
N SER A 41 -15.58 3.74 4.97
CA SER A 41 -15.66 4.67 3.85
C SER A 41 -14.37 5.46 3.70
N PHE A 42 -13.77 5.48 2.50
CA PHE A 42 -12.58 6.27 2.19
C PHE A 42 -12.40 6.44 0.68
N GLU A 43 -11.54 7.38 0.32
CA GLU A 43 -11.14 7.65 -1.07
C GLU A 43 -9.63 7.73 -1.19
N VAL A 44 -9.10 7.18 -2.29
CA VAL A 44 -7.68 7.25 -2.65
C VAL A 44 -7.53 8.06 -3.92
N GLN A 45 -6.61 9.02 -3.91
CA GLN A 45 -6.41 9.98 -4.99
C GLN A 45 -5.41 9.46 -6.03
N PRO A 46 -5.46 9.94 -7.28
CA PRO A 46 -4.43 9.66 -8.27
C PRO A 46 -3.05 10.17 -7.80
N GLY A 47 -2.02 9.34 -8.01
CA GLY A 47 -0.63 9.71 -7.75
C GLY A 47 -0.16 9.58 -6.31
N GLU A 48 -0.99 9.06 -5.39
CA GLU A 48 -0.58 8.86 -3.99
C GLU A 48 -0.22 7.42 -3.65
N ILE A 49 0.64 7.27 -2.66
CA ILE A 49 0.82 6.04 -1.91
C ILE A 49 -0.06 6.15 -0.66
N PHE A 50 -1.10 5.33 -0.59
CA PHE A 50 -2.06 5.31 0.51
C PHE A 50 -1.84 4.10 1.40
N GLY A 51 -1.60 4.34 2.69
CA GLY A 51 -1.40 3.31 3.70
C GLY A 51 -2.70 2.92 4.39
N PHE A 52 -2.93 1.61 4.55
CA PHE A 52 -4.06 1.05 5.30
C PHE A 52 -3.52 0.37 6.55
N LEU A 53 -3.37 1.15 7.62
CA LEU A 53 -2.63 0.78 8.84
C LEU A 53 -3.55 0.14 9.88
N GLY A 54 -3.12 -0.94 10.50
CA GLY A 54 -3.83 -1.60 11.59
C GLY A 54 -3.14 -2.85 12.08
N GLN A 55 -3.47 -3.31 13.28
CA GLN A 55 -2.94 -4.58 13.80
C GLN A 55 -3.47 -5.80 13.05
N ASN A 56 -2.89 -6.97 13.36
CA ASN A 56 -3.41 -8.24 12.85
C ASN A 56 -4.82 -8.47 13.37
N GLY A 57 -5.73 -8.84 12.46
CA GLY A 57 -7.15 -9.00 12.78
C GLY A 57 -7.97 -7.69 12.78
N ALA A 58 -7.39 -6.53 12.43
CA ALA A 58 -8.10 -5.26 12.31
C ALA A 58 -9.12 -5.18 11.17
N GLY A 59 -9.10 -6.14 10.21
CA GLY A 59 -9.98 -6.17 9.05
C GLY A 59 -9.30 -5.81 7.73
N LYS A 60 -7.97 -5.52 7.72
CA LYS A 60 -7.21 -5.08 6.53
C LYS A 60 -7.33 -6.03 5.34
N SER A 61 -6.90 -7.28 5.50
CA SER A 61 -6.93 -8.27 4.41
C SER A 61 -8.36 -8.62 3.98
N THR A 62 -9.35 -8.54 4.89
CA THR A 62 -10.77 -8.71 4.53
C THR A 62 -11.22 -7.56 3.64
N THR A 63 -10.89 -6.32 3.98
CA THR A 63 -11.16 -5.13 3.15
C THR A 63 -10.52 -5.27 1.79
N ILE A 64 -9.23 -5.61 1.71
CA ILE A 64 -8.51 -5.81 0.44
C ILE A 64 -9.16 -6.91 -0.40
N LYS A 65 -9.54 -8.03 0.18
CA LYS A 65 -10.23 -9.11 -0.55
C LYS A 65 -11.59 -8.68 -1.09
N CYS A 66 -12.29 -7.76 -0.42
CA CYS A 66 -13.50 -7.14 -0.95
C CYS A 66 -13.18 -6.17 -2.10
N LEU A 67 -12.15 -5.32 -1.95
CA LEU A 67 -11.69 -4.38 -2.99
C LEU A 67 -11.30 -5.11 -4.29
N THR A 68 -10.62 -6.24 -4.16
CA THR A 68 -10.15 -7.04 -5.30
C THR A 68 -11.21 -7.96 -5.90
N GLY A 69 -12.41 -8.02 -5.27
CA GLY A 69 -13.50 -8.89 -5.69
C GLY A 69 -13.21 -10.39 -5.52
N ILE A 70 -12.28 -10.75 -4.62
CA ILE A 70 -12.01 -12.13 -4.20
C ILE A 70 -13.06 -12.57 -3.18
N LEU A 71 -13.49 -11.64 -2.31
CA LEU A 71 -14.50 -11.89 -1.30
C LEU A 71 -15.72 -11.01 -1.58
N PRO A 72 -16.95 -11.58 -1.70
CA PRO A 72 -18.16 -10.80 -1.79
C PRO A 72 -18.40 -10.04 -0.48
N TYR A 73 -18.84 -8.79 -0.57
CA TYR A 73 -19.23 -7.95 0.55
C TYR A 73 -20.75 -7.86 0.68
N ASP A 74 -21.22 -7.54 1.89
CA ASP A 74 -22.64 -7.63 2.23
C ASP A 74 -23.38 -6.33 1.83
N SER A 75 -22.77 -5.16 2.09
CA SER A 75 -23.31 -3.86 1.67
C SER A 75 -22.21 -2.86 1.33
N GLY A 76 -22.59 -1.70 0.80
CA GLY A 76 -21.70 -0.64 0.37
C GLY A 76 -21.36 -0.67 -1.12
N THR A 77 -20.47 0.23 -1.54
CA THR A 77 -19.99 0.33 -2.92
C THR A 77 -18.47 0.44 -2.96
N ILE A 78 -17.88 -0.13 -4.02
CA ILE A 78 -16.45 -0.05 -4.33
C ILE A 78 -16.33 0.35 -5.80
N GLU A 79 -15.67 1.47 -6.06
CA GLU A 79 -15.36 1.96 -7.40
C GLU A 79 -13.84 2.08 -7.59
N ILE A 80 -13.33 1.53 -8.70
CA ILE A 80 -11.91 1.60 -9.09
C ILE A 80 -11.83 2.27 -10.45
N CYS A 81 -11.18 3.42 -10.53
CA CYS A 81 -11.07 4.22 -11.75
C CYS A 81 -12.44 4.52 -12.40
N GLY A 82 -13.50 4.70 -11.59
CA GLY A 82 -14.86 4.93 -12.06
C GLY A 82 -15.63 3.67 -12.44
N HIS A 83 -15.08 2.48 -12.27
CA HIS A 83 -15.76 1.19 -12.50
C HIS A 83 -16.24 0.59 -11.18
N ASP A 84 -17.56 0.37 -11.06
CA ASP A 84 -18.16 -0.26 -9.89
C ASP A 84 -17.86 -1.77 -9.83
N MET A 85 -17.37 -2.25 -8.69
CA MET A 85 -16.95 -3.64 -8.54
C MET A 85 -18.09 -4.67 -8.64
N LYS A 86 -19.36 -4.29 -8.39
CA LYS A 86 -20.53 -5.17 -8.57
C LYS A 86 -21.05 -5.15 -10.00
N ASN A 87 -21.12 -3.97 -10.63
CA ASN A 87 -21.77 -3.77 -11.91
C ASN A 87 -20.81 -3.91 -13.10
N ASP A 88 -19.52 -3.54 -12.91
CA ASP A 88 -18.45 -3.67 -13.91
C ASP A 88 -17.15 -4.22 -13.29
N PRO A 89 -17.17 -5.46 -12.76
CA PRO A 89 -15.99 -6.04 -12.12
C PRO A 89 -14.82 -6.25 -13.07
N ILE A 90 -15.07 -6.42 -14.36
CA ILE A 90 -14.02 -6.59 -15.36
C ILE A 90 -13.30 -5.26 -15.59
N GLY A 91 -14.04 -4.16 -15.79
CA GLY A 91 -13.47 -2.83 -15.93
C GLY A 91 -12.67 -2.43 -14.70
N ALA A 92 -13.17 -2.68 -13.49
CA ALA A 92 -12.45 -2.44 -12.25
C ALA A 92 -11.13 -3.23 -12.16
N LYS A 93 -11.17 -4.55 -12.43
CA LYS A 93 -10.00 -5.43 -12.37
C LYS A 93 -8.96 -5.13 -13.44
N MET A 94 -9.37 -4.71 -14.63
CA MET A 94 -8.43 -4.33 -15.70
C MET A 94 -7.57 -3.11 -15.34
N ASN A 95 -8.01 -2.29 -14.40
CA ASN A 95 -7.27 -1.14 -13.90
C ASN A 95 -6.46 -1.42 -12.62
N MET A 96 -6.49 -2.66 -12.09
CA MET A 96 -5.93 -3.00 -10.80
C MET A 96 -4.91 -4.14 -10.91
N GLY A 97 -3.73 -3.97 -10.30
CA GLY A 97 -2.79 -5.04 -9.98
C GLY A 97 -2.88 -5.41 -8.51
N TYR A 98 -2.84 -6.70 -8.18
CA TYR A 98 -2.95 -7.15 -6.79
C TYR A 98 -1.84 -8.12 -6.39
N VAL A 99 -1.24 -7.86 -5.24
CA VAL A 99 -0.26 -8.74 -4.59
C VAL A 99 -0.84 -9.18 -3.24
N PRO A 100 -1.17 -10.46 -3.07
CA PRO A 100 -1.70 -10.99 -1.80
C PRO A 100 -0.62 -11.18 -0.74
N ASP A 101 -1.05 -11.26 0.54
CA ASP A 101 -0.21 -11.61 1.69
C ASP A 101 0.35 -13.04 1.61
N ASN A 102 -0.46 -13.94 1.08
CA ASN A 102 -0.07 -15.31 0.81
C ASN A 102 0.27 -15.46 -0.69
N HIS A 103 1.45 -15.94 -0.99
CA HIS A 103 1.94 -16.09 -2.36
C HIS A 103 1.23 -17.25 -3.07
N SER A 104 -0.08 -17.12 -3.29
CA SER A 104 -0.91 -18.09 -4.01
C SER A 104 -0.58 -18.05 -5.50
N VAL A 105 0.52 -18.70 -5.89
CA VAL A 105 1.00 -18.79 -7.27
C VAL A 105 0.84 -20.22 -7.81
N TYR A 106 0.80 -20.33 -9.13
CA TYR A 106 0.80 -21.65 -9.79
C TYR A 106 2.20 -22.28 -9.73
N GLU A 107 2.52 -22.98 -8.65
CA GLU A 107 3.85 -23.50 -8.35
C GLU A 107 4.44 -24.46 -9.39
N LYS A 108 3.59 -25.08 -10.23
CA LYS A 108 4.02 -25.96 -11.33
C LYS A 108 4.48 -25.21 -12.57
N LEU A 109 4.10 -23.93 -12.71
CA LEU A 109 4.55 -23.08 -13.80
C LEU A 109 5.96 -22.55 -13.52
N THR A 110 6.70 -22.23 -14.57
CA THR A 110 7.89 -21.39 -14.48
C THR A 110 7.48 -19.94 -14.20
N GLY A 111 8.42 -19.11 -13.73
CA GLY A 111 8.16 -17.68 -13.52
C GLY A 111 7.68 -17.01 -14.81
N ARG A 112 8.33 -17.32 -15.94
CA ARG A 112 7.97 -16.78 -17.26
C ARG A 112 6.58 -17.22 -17.71
N GLU A 113 6.24 -18.50 -17.56
CA GLU A 113 4.91 -19.02 -17.91
C GLU A 113 3.81 -18.36 -17.06
N TYR A 114 4.07 -18.19 -15.76
CA TYR A 114 3.12 -17.54 -14.85
C TYR A 114 2.87 -16.07 -15.24
N VAL A 115 3.93 -15.29 -15.48
CA VAL A 115 3.80 -13.88 -15.89
C VAL A 115 3.12 -13.77 -17.25
N ASN A 116 3.44 -14.63 -18.22
CA ASN A 116 2.78 -14.68 -19.52
C ASN A 116 1.29 -15.03 -19.39
N TYR A 117 0.94 -16.00 -18.55
CA TYR A 117 -0.45 -16.36 -18.27
C TYR A 117 -1.24 -15.15 -17.75
N VAL A 118 -0.69 -14.41 -16.79
CA VAL A 118 -1.33 -13.19 -16.28
C VAL A 118 -1.42 -12.13 -17.38
N ALA A 119 -0.34 -11.92 -18.16
CA ALA A 119 -0.34 -10.96 -19.26
C ALA A 119 -1.41 -11.26 -20.31
N ASP A 120 -1.66 -12.54 -20.63
CA ASP A 120 -2.73 -12.97 -21.53
C ASP A 120 -4.12 -12.62 -21.00
N LEU A 121 -4.37 -12.83 -19.69
CA LEU A 121 -5.65 -12.45 -19.06
C LEU A 121 -5.96 -10.96 -19.18
N TYR A 122 -4.90 -10.12 -19.09
CA TYR A 122 -4.99 -8.67 -19.22
C TYR A 122 -4.77 -8.18 -20.66
N LYS A 123 -4.67 -9.07 -21.65
CA LYS A 123 -4.50 -8.78 -23.08
C LYS A 123 -3.30 -7.87 -23.37
N VAL A 124 -2.20 -8.06 -22.64
CA VAL A 124 -0.96 -7.32 -22.83
C VAL A 124 -0.28 -7.78 -24.13
N SER A 125 0.15 -6.84 -24.96
CA SER A 125 0.85 -7.16 -26.20
C SER A 125 2.15 -7.92 -25.95
N GLU A 126 2.61 -8.73 -26.91
CA GLU A 126 3.86 -9.50 -26.76
C GLU A 126 5.07 -8.59 -26.55
N GLN A 127 5.10 -7.46 -27.25
CA GLN A 127 6.14 -6.45 -27.11
C GLN A 127 6.18 -5.87 -25.69
N ASP A 128 5.05 -5.35 -25.20
CA ASP A 128 4.93 -4.75 -23.88
C ASP A 128 5.25 -5.74 -22.76
N ARG A 129 4.76 -6.99 -22.86
CA ARG A 129 5.02 -8.01 -21.84
C ARG A 129 6.49 -8.37 -21.77
N THR A 130 7.15 -8.49 -22.92
CA THR A 130 8.57 -8.83 -22.98
C THR A 130 9.42 -7.74 -22.39
N GLU A 131 9.16 -6.48 -22.76
CA GLU A 131 9.88 -5.32 -22.22
C GLU A 131 9.70 -5.20 -20.69
N ARG A 132 8.45 -5.21 -20.22
CA ARG A 132 8.15 -5.06 -18.77
C ARG A 132 8.65 -6.25 -17.96
N MET A 133 8.49 -7.49 -18.47
CA MET A 133 8.98 -8.68 -17.78
C MET A 133 10.50 -8.65 -17.62
N ASN A 134 11.24 -8.32 -18.68
CA ASN A 134 12.69 -8.26 -18.63
C ASN A 134 13.16 -7.17 -17.67
N ARG A 135 12.58 -5.95 -17.74
CA ARG A 135 12.91 -4.85 -16.85
C ARG A 135 12.67 -5.20 -15.37
N LEU A 136 11.52 -5.80 -15.06
CA LEU A 136 11.17 -6.14 -13.68
C LEU A 136 11.95 -7.35 -13.16
N ALA A 137 12.24 -8.33 -14.02
CA ALA A 137 13.10 -9.46 -13.67
C ALA A 137 14.53 -9.01 -13.36
N ASP A 138 15.11 -8.11 -14.18
CA ASP A 138 16.42 -7.51 -13.94
C ASP A 138 16.45 -6.74 -12.62
N LEU A 139 15.48 -5.85 -12.39
CA LEU A 139 15.38 -5.08 -11.15
C LEU A 139 15.40 -5.98 -9.90
N PHE A 140 14.68 -7.10 -9.93
CA PHE A 140 14.60 -8.07 -8.85
C PHE A 140 15.69 -9.13 -8.85
N ARG A 141 16.58 -9.11 -9.86
CA ARG A 141 17.63 -10.13 -10.07
C ARG A 141 17.06 -11.56 -10.14
N LEU A 142 15.95 -11.70 -10.87
CA LEU A 142 15.23 -12.96 -11.05
C LEU A 142 15.44 -13.60 -12.42
N GLU A 143 16.23 -13.01 -13.33
CA GLU A 143 16.41 -13.46 -14.72
C GLU A 143 16.84 -14.93 -14.77
N PHE A 144 17.78 -15.32 -13.89
CA PHE A 144 18.28 -16.69 -13.78
C PHE A 144 17.24 -17.71 -13.33
N ALA A 145 16.14 -17.23 -12.73
CA ALA A 145 15.09 -18.07 -12.17
C ALA A 145 13.83 -18.12 -13.05
N MET A 146 13.67 -17.18 -14.00
CA MET A 146 12.44 -17.05 -14.79
C MET A 146 12.01 -18.34 -15.49
N ASP A 147 12.96 -19.19 -15.88
CA ASP A 147 12.71 -20.45 -16.57
C ASP A 147 12.72 -21.68 -15.63
N ARG A 148 12.77 -21.45 -14.31
CA ARG A 148 12.60 -22.47 -13.27
C ARG A 148 11.18 -22.49 -12.73
N GLN A 149 10.73 -23.67 -12.28
CA GLN A 149 9.41 -23.78 -11.66
C GLN A 149 9.34 -22.99 -10.34
N ILE A 150 8.22 -22.28 -10.14
CA ILE A 150 7.99 -21.43 -8.97
C ILE A 150 8.02 -22.21 -7.64
N LYS A 151 7.74 -23.52 -7.66
CA LYS A 151 7.90 -24.38 -6.47
C LYS A 151 9.32 -24.38 -5.89
N SER A 152 10.34 -24.07 -6.70
CA SER A 152 11.74 -23.99 -6.29
C SER A 152 12.15 -22.61 -5.75
N TYR A 153 11.24 -21.64 -5.84
CA TYR A 153 11.52 -20.26 -5.39
C TYR A 153 11.51 -20.15 -3.88
N SER A 154 12.42 -19.33 -3.32
CA SER A 154 12.32 -18.89 -1.94
C SER A 154 11.07 -18.03 -1.73
N HIS A 155 10.73 -17.75 -0.47
CA HIS A 155 9.61 -16.87 -0.13
C HIS A 155 9.75 -15.50 -0.81
N GLY A 156 10.91 -14.86 -0.70
CA GLY A 156 11.16 -13.56 -1.34
C GLY A 156 11.08 -13.62 -2.87
N MET A 157 11.55 -14.70 -3.51
CA MET A 157 11.40 -14.87 -4.96
C MET A 157 9.93 -15.03 -5.37
N LYS A 158 9.12 -15.74 -4.56
CA LYS A 158 7.67 -15.85 -4.79
C LYS A 158 6.98 -14.49 -4.67
N GLN A 159 7.37 -13.66 -3.71
CA GLN A 159 6.88 -12.29 -3.60
C GLN A 159 7.22 -11.46 -4.84
N LYS A 160 8.48 -11.48 -5.26
CA LYS A 160 8.96 -10.75 -6.43
C LYS A 160 8.22 -11.14 -7.71
N ILE A 161 7.99 -12.44 -7.95
CA ILE A 161 7.24 -12.89 -9.13
C ILE A 161 5.76 -12.48 -9.07
N CYS A 162 5.14 -12.41 -7.88
CA CYS A 162 3.80 -11.86 -7.70
C CYS A 162 3.75 -10.37 -8.06
N VAL A 163 4.77 -9.61 -7.65
CA VAL A 163 4.89 -8.18 -8.00
C VAL A 163 5.04 -7.99 -9.51
N ILE A 164 5.90 -8.78 -10.17
CA ILE A 164 6.07 -8.73 -11.63
C ILE A 164 4.73 -9.00 -12.32
N ALA A 165 4.03 -10.06 -11.92
CA ALA A 165 2.75 -10.42 -12.50
C ALA A 165 1.67 -9.33 -12.26
N ALA A 166 1.64 -8.72 -11.07
CA ALA A 166 0.69 -7.65 -10.74
C ALA A 166 0.93 -6.37 -11.56
N LEU A 167 2.17 -6.10 -11.98
CA LEU A 167 2.54 -4.90 -12.72
C LEU A 167 2.63 -5.11 -14.24
N ILE A 168 2.52 -6.35 -14.73
CA ILE A 168 2.75 -6.66 -16.14
C ILE A 168 1.82 -5.91 -17.11
N HIS A 169 0.58 -5.65 -16.70
CA HIS A 169 -0.43 -4.93 -17.47
C HIS A 169 -0.47 -3.42 -17.21
N ASN A 170 0.51 -2.89 -16.43
CA ASN A 170 0.61 -1.47 -16.07
C ASN A 170 -0.69 -0.91 -15.44
N PRO A 171 -1.13 -1.44 -14.29
CA PRO A 171 -2.37 -1.04 -13.65
C PRO A 171 -2.33 0.43 -13.21
N LYS A 172 -3.49 1.07 -13.13
CA LYS A 172 -3.61 2.41 -12.53
C LYS A 172 -3.59 2.37 -11.00
N LEU A 173 -4.16 1.32 -10.42
CA LEU A 173 -4.18 1.06 -8.99
C LEU A 173 -3.39 -0.21 -8.67
N TRP A 174 -2.35 -0.09 -7.86
CA TRP A 174 -1.59 -1.23 -7.37
C TRP A 174 -1.94 -1.49 -5.91
N VAL A 175 -2.60 -2.63 -5.64
CA VAL A 175 -3.06 -3.06 -4.31
C VAL A 175 -2.11 -4.13 -3.77
N LEU A 176 -1.63 -3.93 -2.53
CA LEU A 176 -0.71 -4.86 -1.88
C LEU A 176 -1.16 -5.16 -0.44
N ASP A 177 -1.21 -6.44 -0.10
CA ASP A 177 -1.54 -6.88 1.27
C ASP A 177 -0.25 -7.29 1.99
N GLU A 178 0.18 -6.52 2.99
CA GLU A 178 1.41 -6.70 3.80
C GLU A 178 2.68 -7.00 2.96
N PRO A 179 3.01 -6.18 1.93
CA PRO A 179 3.97 -6.56 0.89
C PRO A 179 5.41 -6.71 1.35
N MET A 180 5.78 -6.19 2.52
CA MET A 180 7.16 -6.23 3.03
C MET A 180 7.41 -7.37 4.01
N MET A 181 6.36 -8.13 4.36
CA MET A 181 6.48 -9.19 5.36
C MET A 181 7.41 -10.31 4.88
N GLY A 182 8.44 -10.60 5.69
CA GLY A 182 9.39 -11.68 5.40
C GLY A 182 10.39 -11.41 4.26
N LEU A 183 10.51 -10.17 3.82
CA LEU A 183 11.52 -9.74 2.85
C LEU A 183 12.80 -9.25 3.54
N ASP A 184 13.91 -9.43 2.86
CA ASP A 184 15.17 -8.81 3.20
C ASP A 184 15.16 -7.29 2.94
N PRO A 185 16.06 -6.50 3.56
CA PRO A 185 16.08 -5.05 3.41
C PRO A 185 16.23 -4.58 1.96
N GLN A 186 17.00 -5.31 1.13
CA GLN A 186 17.21 -4.94 -0.26
C GLN A 186 15.93 -5.13 -1.08
N SER A 187 15.28 -6.28 -0.96
CA SER A 187 13.98 -6.56 -1.62
C SER A 187 12.90 -5.55 -1.21
N THR A 188 12.90 -5.17 0.07
CA THR A 188 12.00 -4.12 0.58
C THR A 188 12.29 -2.78 -0.10
N ALA A 189 13.56 -2.37 -0.22
CA ALA A 189 13.93 -1.13 -0.89
C ALA A 189 13.56 -1.12 -2.39
N GLU A 190 13.72 -2.26 -3.08
CA GLU A 190 13.34 -2.44 -4.49
C GLU A 190 11.82 -2.24 -4.69
N ILE A 191 10.99 -2.84 -3.82
CA ILE A 191 9.53 -2.67 -3.88
C ILE A 191 9.13 -1.22 -3.57
N ILE A 192 9.74 -0.57 -2.58
CA ILE A 192 9.48 0.84 -2.26
C ILE A 192 9.84 1.75 -3.45
N ALA A 193 10.96 1.49 -4.11
CA ALA A 193 11.36 2.23 -5.30
C ALA A 193 10.32 2.10 -6.43
N LEU A 194 9.81 0.88 -6.68
CA LEU A 194 8.72 0.65 -7.63
C LEU A 194 7.42 1.35 -7.26
N MET A 195 7.04 1.36 -5.97
CA MET A 195 5.85 2.10 -5.52
C MET A 195 5.96 3.58 -5.83
N ARG A 196 7.13 4.19 -5.55
CA ARG A 196 7.38 5.60 -5.85
C ARG A 196 7.39 5.89 -7.35
N GLU A 197 8.05 5.02 -8.14
CA GLU A 197 8.04 5.11 -9.59
C GLU A 197 6.62 5.03 -10.16
N HIS A 198 5.82 4.09 -9.67
CA HIS A 198 4.43 3.90 -10.10
C HIS A 198 3.58 5.16 -9.86
N CYS A 199 3.72 5.78 -8.68
CA CYS A 199 3.03 7.02 -8.37
C CYS A 199 3.58 8.22 -9.14
N ALA A 200 4.89 8.28 -9.43
CA ALA A 200 5.49 9.35 -10.24
C ALA A 200 4.94 9.37 -11.68
N HIS A 201 4.47 8.24 -12.20
CA HIS A 201 3.76 8.13 -13.47
C HIS A 201 2.25 8.46 -13.38
N GLY A 202 1.77 8.97 -12.25
CA GLY A 202 0.37 9.36 -12.03
C GLY A 202 -0.55 8.19 -11.64
N ASN A 203 -0.01 6.99 -11.48
CA ASN A 203 -0.72 5.83 -10.95
C ASN A 203 -0.77 5.89 -9.41
N THR A 204 -1.44 4.92 -8.78
CA THR A 204 -1.71 4.95 -7.34
C THR A 204 -1.34 3.63 -6.70
N VAL A 205 -0.81 3.69 -5.49
CA VAL A 205 -0.52 2.52 -4.65
C VAL A 205 -1.43 2.56 -3.42
N PHE A 206 -2.09 1.43 -3.16
CA PHE A 206 -2.81 1.16 -1.91
C PHE A 206 -2.19 -0.07 -1.25
N PHE A 207 -1.69 0.06 -0.03
CA PHE A 207 -1.12 -1.09 0.66
C PHE A 207 -1.52 -1.17 2.12
N SER A 208 -1.71 -2.40 2.62
CA SER A 208 -1.89 -2.65 4.04
C SER A 208 -0.57 -2.82 4.76
N SER A 209 -0.51 -2.38 6.00
CA SER A 209 0.63 -2.62 6.89
C SER A 209 0.22 -2.60 8.36
N HIS A 210 0.99 -3.29 9.19
CA HIS A 210 1.01 -3.10 10.64
C HIS A 210 2.27 -2.35 11.10
N ASN A 211 3.17 -2.02 10.17
CA ASN A 211 4.41 -1.29 10.43
C ASN A 211 4.18 0.22 10.28
N LEU A 212 4.13 0.90 11.42
CA LEU A 212 3.88 2.33 11.53
C LEU A 212 4.97 3.16 10.86
N ASP A 213 6.25 2.83 11.07
CA ASP A 213 7.41 3.57 10.53
C ASP A 213 7.43 3.53 9.01
N LEU A 214 7.10 2.37 8.42
CA LEU A 214 6.99 2.24 6.98
C LEU A 214 5.92 3.18 6.42
N VAL A 215 4.75 3.21 7.05
CA VAL A 215 3.63 4.07 6.63
C VAL A 215 4.00 5.55 6.76
N LYS A 216 4.61 5.97 7.88
CA LYS A 216 5.09 7.36 8.08
C LYS A 216 6.10 7.82 7.02
N LYS A 217 7.01 6.94 6.60
CA LYS A 217 8.08 7.27 5.64
C LYS A 217 7.64 7.23 4.18
N LEU A 218 6.59 6.48 3.87
CA LEU A 218 6.25 6.17 2.48
C LEU A 218 4.96 6.84 2.01
N CYS A 219 3.96 6.96 2.86
CA CYS A 219 2.62 7.36 2.46
C CYS A 219 2.43 8.89 2.47
N GLN A 220 1.64 9.38 1.52
CA GLN A 220 1.09 10.74 1.55
C GLN A 220 -0.12 10.81 2.47
N ARG A 221 -0.95 9.75 2.50
CA ARG A 221 -2.10 9.63 3.39
C ARG A 221 -2.17 8.22 3.95
N ALA A 222 -2.71 8.09 5.15
CA ALA A 222 -2.95 6.78 5.74
C ALA A 222 -4.29 6.74 6.50
N ALA A 223 -4.97 5.60 6.37
CA ALA A 223 -6.14 5.25 7.15
C ALA A 223 -5.75 4.32 8.30
N ILE A 224 -6.20 4.61 9.51
CA ILE A 224 -6.04 3.74 10.68
C ILE A 224 -7.29 2.90 10.83
N VAL A 225 -7.13 1.58 10.88
CA VAL A 225 -8.23 0.63 11.02
C VAL A 225 -8.04 -0.20 12.28
N ASN A 226 -9.10 -0.33 13.05
CA ASN A 226 -9.12 -1.23 14.19
C ASN A 226 -10.49 -1.89 14.35
N ASN A 227 -10.51 -3.17 14.67
CA ASN A 227 -11.74 -3.93 14.91
C ASN A 227 -12.78 -3.86 13.78
N GLY A 228 -12.33 -3.73 12.52
CA GLY A 228 -13.20 -3.62 11.36
C GLY A 228 -13.71 -2.22 11.09
N GLU A 229 -13.34 -1.23 11.87
CA GLU A 229 -13.76 0.17 11.74
C GLU A 229 -12.61 1.07 11.30
N LEU A 230 -12.92 2.08 10.49
CA LEU A 230 -12.01 3.16 10.15
C LEU A 230 -12.01 4.18 11.30
N ILE A 231 -10.86 4.36 11.94
CA ILE A 231 -10.70 5.28 13.05
C ILE A 231 -10.48 6.71 12.53
N GLU A 232 -9.48 6.88 11.65
CA GLU A 232 -9.15 8.21 11.08
C GLU A 232 -8.33 8.05 9.80
N ILE A 233 -8.36 9.10 8.95
CA ILE A 233 -7.48 9.24 7.79
C ILE A 233 -6.64 10.50 7.99
N LEU A 234 -5.32 10.36 7.91
CA LEU A 234 -4.37 11.45 8.12
C LEU A 234 -3.59 11.75 6.85
N ASP A 235 -3.36 13.05 6.60
CA ASP A 235 -2.42 13.55 5.60
C ASP A 235 -1.01 13.59 6.21
N LEU A 236 -0.14 12.68 5.79
CA LEU A 236 1.22 12.52 6.33
C LEU A 236 2.25 13.44 5.64
N THR A 237 1.82 14.29 4.72
CA THR A 237 2.67 15.38 4.21
C THR A 237 2.82 16.51 5.24
N VAL A 238 1.96 16.53 6.26
CA VAL A 238 2.00 17.43 7.41
C VAL A 238 2.70 16.71 8.57
N GLU A 239 3.79 17.26 9.10
CA GLU A 239 4.65 16.58 10.08
C GLU A 239 3.93 16.27 11.40
N GLU A 240 3.10 17.19 11.88
CA GLU A 240 2.30 16.98 13.10
C GLU A 240 1.39 15.74 13.00
N ASN A 241 0.90 15.44 11.80
CA ASN A 241 0.05 14.28 11.57
C ASN A 241 0.81 12.94 11.69
N LYS A 242 2.12 12.92 11.55
CA LYS A 242 2.93 11.71 11.75
C LYS A 242 2.98 11.33 13.23
N THR A 243 3.15 12.30 14.12
CA THR A 243 3.06 12.09 15.58
C THR A 243 1.64 11.68 15.98
N ARG A 244 0.63 12.37 15.43
CA ARG A 244 -0.77 12.04 15.66
C ARG A 244 -1.15 10.63 15.19
N LEU A 245 -0.58 10.17 14.07
CA LEU A 245 -0.75 8.80 13.58
C LEU A 245 -0.30 7.78 14.63
N GLU A 246 0.85 8.01 15.27
CA GLU A 246 1.36 7.15 16.34
C GLU A 246 0.44 7.10 17.53
N GLU A 247 0.05 8.26 18.05
CA GLU A 247 -0.85 8.35 19.19
C GLU A 247 -2.16 7.61 18.97
N ILE A 248 -2.81 7.83 17.80
CA ILE A 248 -4.07 7.17 17.46
C ILE A 248 -3.88 5.67 17.32
N PHE A 249 -2.80 5.26 16.63
CA PHE A 249 -2.49 3.84 16.41
C PHE A 249 -2.29 3.12 17.76
N PHE A 250 -1.50 3.67 18.67
CA PHE A 250 -1.23 3.04 19.96
C PHE A 250 -2.46 3.09 20.89
N LYS A 251 -3.25 4.17 20.86
CA LYS A 251 -4.54 4.23 21.59
C LYS A 251 -5.51 3.16 21.07
N ALA A 252 -5.66 3.05 19.78
CA ALA A 252 -6.55 2.07 19.16
C ALA A 252 -6.14 0.62 19.41
N THR A 253 -4.85 0.36 19.60
CA THR A 253 -4.27 -0.98 19.82
C THR A 253 -4.14 -1.37 21.28
N GLY A 254 -4.46 -0.45 22.22
CA GLY A 254 -4.33 -0.69 23.66
C GLY A 254 -2.89 -0.77 24.17
N THR A 255 -1.91 -0.33 23.38
CA THR A 255 -0.49 -0.30 23.74
C THR A 255 0.00 1.09 24.13
N TYR A 256 -0.93 2.04 24.31
CA TYR A 256 -0.62 3.41 24.69
C TYR A 256 -0.21 3.47 26.17
N ASP A 257 1.07 3.78 26.44
CA ASP A 257 1.57 4.16 27.76
C ASP A 257 2.08 5.61 27.67
N GLU A 258 1.39 6.54 28.31
CA GLU A 258 1.76 7.97 28.31
C GLU A 258 3.23 8.20 28.71
N ARG A 259 3.78 7.38 29.57
CA ARG A 259 5.16 7.50 30.07
C ARG A 259 6.19 7.21 28.98
N LEU A 260 5.92 6.21 28.12
CA LEU A 260 6.81 5.87 26.99
C LEU A 260 6.81 6.96 25.91
N PHE A 261 5.67 7.66 25.72
CA PHE A 261 5.55 8.74 24.74
C PHE A 261 6.29 10.02 25.14
N ILE A 262 6.29 10.35 26.43
CA ILE A 262 7.01 11.53 26.96
C ILE A 262 8.51 11.33 26.84
N ASP A 263 9.03 10.12 27.15
CA ASP A 263 10.44 9.80 27.02
C ASP A 263 10.92 9.77 25.58
N TYR A 264 10.09 9.26 24.64
CA TYR A 264 10.45 9.18 23.22
C TYR A 264 10.49 10.57 22.57
N ALA A 265 9.48 11.42 22.83
CA ALA A 265 9.45 12.80 22.34
C ALA A 265 10.60 13.65 22.94
N ALA A 266 11.01 13.36 24.17
CA ALA A 266 12.15 14.01 24.80
C ALA A 266 13.49 13.56 24.17
N GLN A 267 13.63 12.31 23.78
CA GLN A 267 14.81 11.79 23.07
C GLN A 267 14.94 12.30 21.64
N GLU A 268 13.86 12.31 20.83
CA GLU A 268 13.89 12.90 19.49
C GLU A 268 14.24 14.40 19.52
N SER A 269 13.77 15.14 20.54
CA SER A 269 14.11 16.55 20.72
C SER A 269 15.55 16.77 21.22
N ALA A 270 16.16 15.77 21.88
CA ALA A 270 17.55 15.80 22.33
C ALA A 270 18.52 15.47 21.18
N ASP A 271 18.21 14.47 20.37
CA ASP A 271 19.00 14.09 19.18
C ASP A 271 18.97 15.16 18.05
N ALA A 272 17.95 15.99 18.03
CA ALA A 272 17.84 17.13 17.10
C ALA A 272 18.70 18.36 17.51
N ARG A 273 19.40 18.33 18.64
CA ARG A 273 20.30 19.42 19.05
C ARG A 273 21.65 19.26 18.34
N PRO A 274 22.21 20.31 17.72
CA PRO A 274 23.49 20.23 16.99
C PRO A 274 24.69 19.83 17.84
N ASP A 275 24.56 19.79 19.17
CA ASP A 275 25.64 19.49 20.11
C ASP A 275 25.45 18.19 20.89
N TYR A 276 24.50 17.31 20.47
CA TYR A 276 24.30 16.03 21.13
C TYR A 276 25.39 15.02 20.72
N VAL A 277 26.27 14.67 21.65
CA VAL A 277 27.23 13.58 21.54
C VAL A 277 26.73 12.41 22.39
N PRO A 278 26.49 11.21 21.83
CA PRO A 278 26.00 10.05 22.58
C PRO A 278 26.94 9.72 23.77
N GLU A 279 26.39 9.36 24.92
CA GLU A 279 27.16 9.06 26.13
C GLU A 279 28.22 7.94 25.96
N GLN A 280 28.11 7.11 24.94
CA GLN A 280 29.11 6.09 24.61
C GLN A 280 30.39 6.69 24.03
N GLU A 281 30.32 7.71 23.17
CA GLU A 281 31.51 8.40 22.63
C GLU A 281 32.25 9.23 23.69
N GLN A 282 31.52 9.76 24.68
CA GLN A 282 32.15 10.49 25.80
C GLN A 282 32.98 9.61 26.76
N LYS A 283 32.72 8.31 26.77
CA LYS A 283 33.55 7.36 27.57
C LYS A 283 34.83 6.99 26.86
N ASP A 284 34.79 6.87 25.55
CA ASP A 284 35.97 6.50 24.75
C ASP A 284 36.99 7.65 24.67
N GLU A 285 36.55 8.92 24.59
CA GLU A 285 37.42 10.10 24.62
C GLU A 285 38.15 10.26 26.01
N LYS A 286 37.47 9.91 27.11
CA LYS A 286 38.10 9.98 28.45
C LYS A 286 39.09 8.86 28.75
N GLU A 287 39.01 7.74 28.02
CA GLU A 287 40.02 6.65 28.15
C GLU A 287 41.24 6.87 27.27
N GLU A 288 41.16 7.68 26.20
CA GLU A 288 42.34 8.06 25.40
C GLU A 288 43.16 9.20 25.98
N GLU A 289 42.57 10.12 26.75
CA GLU A 289 43.32 11.19 27.43
C GLU A 289 44.08 10.71 28.68
N THR A 290 43.88 9.46 29.12
CA THR A 290 44.51 8.91 30.34
C THR A 290 45.61 7.87 30.03
N LYS A 291 46.02 7.72 28.79
CA LYS A 291 47.17 6.93 28.34
C LYS A 291 48.26 7.79 27.77
#